data_40ef3e8a591b733a32b8935ef0d57fe0
#
_entry.id   40ef3e8a591b733a32b8935ef0d57fe0
#
_cell.length_a   1.000
_cell.length_b   1.000
_cell.length_c   1.000
_cell.angle_alpha   90.00
_cell.angle_beta   90.00
_cell.angle_gamma   90.00
#
_symmetry.space_group_name_H-M   'P 1'
#
loop_
_entity.id
_entity.type
_entity.pdbx_description
1 polymer ?
#
loop_
_entity_poly.entity_id
_entity_poly.type
_entity_poly.pdbx_seq_one_letter_code
_entity_poly.pdbx_strand_id
1 'polypeptide(L)'
;MSEQVLRNGNAMARSKTRTITQIAMLGAIAGILMNLEFPLPFLAPTFYQLDFSEIPVLVGSFAMGPIAGVLIELVKILVHLVTKGSMTAGVGDVANFIFGCTFAVPAGLIYRYKSVKSRKHAVIGMAVGTVLTAVVACFINAFVLLPAYGKAFGMPVEAFIEMGSAVHSSVNNLLTFAAMIIFPFNIFKYALTSLILSLIHISEPTRPISI
;
A
#
# COMPACT_ATOMS: atom_id res chain seq x y z
N MET A 1 -35.81 20.27 -23.58
CA MET A 1 -35.29 18.96 -23.08
C MET A 1 -33.84 18.64 -23.54
N SER A 2 -33.36 19.15 -24.67
CA SER A 2 -32.02 18.89 -25.22
C SER A 2 -30.85 19.58 -24.47
N GLU A 3 -30.97 20.84 -24.07
CA GLU A 3 -29.88 21.57 -23.39
C GLU A 3 -29.55 21.05 -21.97
N GLN A 4 -30.55 20.63 -21.22
CA GLN A 4 -30.33 20.05 -19.88
C GLN A 4 -29.61 18.69 -19.96
N VAL A 5 -29.90 17.89 -20.97
CA VAL A 5 -29.22 16.60 -21.21
C VAL A 5 -27.75 16.83 -21.58
N LEU A 6 -27.48 17.81 -22.43
CA LEU A 6 -26.13 18.19 -22.83
C LEU A 6 -25.32 18.78 -21.65
N ARG A 7 -25.90 19.63 -20.80
CA ARG A 7 -25.26 20.16 -19.59
C ARG A 7 -24.94 19.05 -18.61
N ASN A 8 -25.86 18.11 -18.38
CA ASN A 8 -25.62 16.97 -17.49
C ASN A 8 -24.55 16.03 -18.04
N GLY A 9 -24.56 15.78 -19.36
CA GLY A 9 -23.50 14.99 -20.01
C GLY A 9 -22.10 15.61 -19.85
N ASN A 10 -21.99 16.92 -20.09
CA ASN A 10 -20.74 17.65 -19.94
C ASN A 10 -20.26 17.72 -18.47
N ALA A 11 -21.17 17.86 -17.51
CA ALA A 11 -20.83 17.85 -16.09
C ALA A 11 -20.33 16.48 -15.64
N MET A 12 -20.97 15.41 -16.10
CA MET A 12 -20.53 14.03 -15.82
C MET A 12 -19.17 13.69 -16.46
N ALA A 13 -18.95 14.11 -17.70
CA ALA A 13 -17.67 13.92 -18.38
C ALA A 13 -16.54 14.66 -17.64
N ARG A 14 -16.76 15.91 -17.23
CA ARG A 14 -15.81 16.72 -16.48
C ARG A 14 -15.49 16.11 -15.10
N SER A 15 -16.46 15.53 -14.42
CA SER A 15 -16.27 14.82 -13.15
C SER A 15 -15.39 13.58 -13.35
N LYS A 16 -15.64 12.77 -14.37
CA LYS A 16 -14.84 11.56 -14.68
C LYS A 16 -13.40 11.92 -15.05
N THR A 17 -13.19 12.92 -15.92
CA THR A 17 -11.85 13.37 -16.30
C THR A 17 -11.06 13.84 -15.08
N ARG A 18 -11.68 14.61 -14.18
CA ARG A 18 -11.04 15.06 -12.93
C ARG A 18 -10.57 13.88 -12.07
N THR A 19 -11.43 12.89 -11.90
CA THR A 19 -11.09 11.68 -11.11
C THR A 19 -9.93 10.91 -11.74
N ILE A 20 -9.93 10.71 -13.06
CA ILE A 20 -8.85 10.02 -13.76
C ILE A 20 -7.52 10.77 -13.60
N THR A 21 -7.54 12.10 -13.75
CA THR A 21 -6.35 12.94 -13.56
C THR A 21 -5.81 12.84 -12.14
N GLN A 22 -6.68 12.85 -11.14
CA GLN A 22 -6.28 12.71 -9.72
C GLN A 22 -5.67 11.33 -9.45
N ILE A 23 -6.23 10.26 -10.01
CA ILE A 23 -5.68 8.91 -9.90
C ILE A 23 -4.28 8.85 -10.53
N ALA A 24 -4.13 9.38 -11.74
CA ALA A 24 -2.84 9.40 -12.43
C ALA A 24 -1.77 10.18 -11.67
N MET A 25 -2.11 11.37 -11.14
CA MET A 25 -1.19 12.21 -10.36
C MET A 25 -0.78 11.53 -9.05
N LEU A 26 -1.74 10.99 -8.28
CA LEU A 26 -1.45 10.32 -7.02
C LEU A 26 -0.64 9.02 -7.26
N GLY A 27 -0.95 8.29 -8.33
CA GLY A 27 -0.20 7.10 -8.71
C GLY A 27 1.24 7.40 -9.14
N ALA A 28 1.44 8.50 -9.89
CA ALA A 28 2.77 8.95 -10.26
C ALA A 28 3.60 9.35 -9.02
N ILE A 29 3.02 10.12 -8.10
CA ILE A 29 3.66 10.49 -6.83
C ILE A 29 3.98 9.23 -6.02
N ALA A 30 3.04 8.29 -5.91
CA ALA A 30 3.25 7.03 -5.21
C ALA A 30 4.40 6.23 -5.83
N GLY A 31 4.48 6.13 -7.17
CA GLY A 31 5.55 5.44 -7.86
C GLY A 31 6.93 6.07 -7.64
N ILE A 32 7.00 7.40 -7.60
CA ILE A 32 8.24 8.12 -7.25
C ILE A 32 8.64 7.84 -5.79
N LEU A 33 7.69 7.87 -4.86
CA LEU A 33 7.95 7.57 -3.45
C LEU A 33 8.38 6.10 -3.25
N MET A 34 7.87 5.17 -4.05
CA MET A 34 8.30 3.77 -4.03
C MET A 34 9.77 3.62 -4.45
N ASN A 35 10.28 4.47 -5.35
CA ASN A 35 11.70 4.46 -5.72
C ASN A 35 12.63 4.94 -4.58
N LEU A 36 12.09 5.68 -3.60
CA LEU A 36 12.80 6.15 -2.41
C LEU A 36 12.70 5.13 -1.26
N GLU A 37 12.90 3.88 -1.58
CA GLU A 37 12.88 2.78 -0.62
C GLU A 37 14.25 2.60 0.08
N PHE A 38 14.23 2.20 1.34
CA PHE A 38 15.42 1.95 2.13
C PHE A 38 15.24 0.73 3.05
N PRO A 39 16.29 -0.08 3.23
CA PRO A 39 16.25 -1.24 4.10
C PRO A 39 16.30 -0.84 5.57
N LEU A 40 15.73 -1.69 6.43
CA LEU A 40 15.81 -1.59 7.90
C LEU A 40 16.52 -2.85 8.46
N PRO A 41 17.86 -2.90 8.45
CA PRO A 41 18.62 -4.12 8.76
C PRO A 41 18.40 -4.66 10.17
N PHE A 42 17.96 -3.80 11.11
CA PHE A 42 17.64 -4.21 12.49
C PHE A 42 16.28 -4.89 12.63
N LEU A 43 15.41 -4.78 11.61
CA LEU A 43 14.05 -5.30 11.65
C LEU A 43 13.83 -6.46 10.67
N ALA A 44 14.47 -6.39 9.51
CA ALA A 44 14.33 -7.39 8.46
C ALA A 44 15.59 -7.45 7.58
N PRO A 45 15.85 -8.57 6.87
CA PRO A 45 16.88 -8.66 5.85
C PRO A 45 16.74 -7.54 4.80
N THR A 46 17.86 -7.13 4.20
CA THR A 46 17.97 -5.93 3.36
C THR A 46 17.11 -5.94 2.09
N PHE A 47 16.60 -7.08 1.66
CA PHE A 47 15.66 -7.17 0.53
C PHE A 47 14.23 -6.77 0.91
N TYR A 48 13.90 -6.62 2.21
CA TYR A 48 12.68 -5.95 2.65
C TYR A 48 12.96 -4.47 2.82
N GLN A 49 12.26 -3.66 2.05
CA GLN A 49 12.48 -2.22 2.01
C GLN A 49 11.23 -1.46 2.44
N LEU A 50 11.46 -0.39 3.18
CA LEU A 50 10.44 0.52 3.62
C LEU A 50 10.36 1.70 2.65
N ASP A 51 9.14 2.07 2.28
CA ASP A 51 8.84 3.23 1.46
C ASP A 51 7.55 3.91 1.97
N PHE A 52 7.26 5.09 1.44
CA PHE A 52 6.07 5.88 1.82
C PHE A 52 5.02 5.96 0.70
N SER A 53 5.11 5.09 -0.29
CA SER A 53 4.23 5.10 -1.47
C SER A 53 2.75 4.86 -1.15
N GLU A 54 2.46 4.22 -0.04
CA GLU A 54 1.09 3.96 0.42
C GLU A 54 0.34 5.22 0.90
N ILE A 55 1.04 6.32 1.20
CA ILE A 55 0.40 7.57 1.65
C ILE A 55 -0.50 8.15 0.55
N PRO A 56 -0.02 8.41 -0.69
CA PRO A 56 -0.89 8.87 -1.77
C PRO A 56 -2.01 7.88 -2.13
N VAL A 57 -1.75 6.57 -2.02
CA VAL A 57 -2.76 5.53 -2.27
C VAL A 57 -3.92 5.64 -1.28
N LEU A 58 -3.61 5.76 0.03
CA LEU A 58 -4.63 5.95 1.06
C LEU A 58 -5.39 7.28 0.91
N VAL A 59 -4.69 8.37 0.60
CA VAL A 59 -5.34 9.67 0.31
C VAL A 59 -6.37 9.51 -0.81
N GLY A 60 -6.00 8.84 -1.89
CA GLY A 60 -6.90 8.56 -3.00
C GLY A 60 -8.06 7.63 -2.62
N SER A 61 -7.78 6.58 -1.84
CA SER A 61 -8.80 5.64 -1.35
C SER A 61 -9.83 6.34 -0.45
N PHE A 62 -9.40 7.23 0.43
CA PHE A 62 -10.29 8.01 1.30
C PHE A 62 -11.07 9.07 0.54
N ALA A 63 -10.43 9.80 -0.38
CA ALA A 63 -11.06 10.88 -1.13
C ALA A 63 -12.03 10.37 -2.20
N MET A 64 -11.60 9.42 -3.03
CA MET A 64 -12.33 8.95 -4.20
C MET A 64 -12.96 7.56 -4.04
N GLY A 65 -12.53 6.79 -3.06
CA GLY A 65 -13.05 5.45 -2.74
C GLY A 65 -12.05 4.32 -2.99
N PRO A 66 -12.35 3.10 -2.51
CA PRO A 66 -11.42 1.98 -2.55
C PRO A 66 -11.03 1.55 -3.98
N ILE A 67 -11.93 1.67 -4.95
CA ILE A 67 -11.61 1.40 -6.37
C ILE A 67 -10.55 2.37 -6.88
N ALA A 68 -10.64 3.66 -6.53
CA ALA A 68 -9.61 4.62 -6.89
C ALA A 68 -8.27 4.29 -6.21
N GLY A 69 -8.29 3.80 -4.97
CA GLY A 69 -7.10 3.29 -4.28
C GLY A 69 -6.42 2.16 -5.07
N VAL A 70 -7.18 1.18 -5.53
CA VAL A 70 -6.66 0.07 -6.38
C VAL A 70 -6.08 0.59 -7.70
N LEU A 71 -6.73 1.56 -8.34
CA LEU A 71 -6.22 2.14 -9.60
C LEU A 71 -4.94 2.96 -9.38
N ILE A 72 -4.84 3.69 -8.27
CA ILE A 72 -3.62 4.42 -7.89
C ILE A 72 -2.49 3.43 -7.62
N GLU A 73 -2.78 2.32 -6.93
CA GLU A 73 -1.83 1.26 -6.67
C GLU A 73 -1.29 0.64 -7.97
N LEU A 74 -2.19 0.40 -8.94
CA LEU A 74 -1.79 -0.09 -10.26
C LEU A 74 -0.86 0.90 -10.97
N VAL A 75 -1.21 2.19 -11.01
CA VAL A 75 -0.37 3.23 -11.62
C VAL A 75 0.97 3.34 -10.89
N LYS A 76 1.00 3.25 -9.55
CA LYS A 76 2.22 3.22 -8.74
C LYS A 76 3.18 2.14 -9.22
N ILE A 77 2.70 0.91 -9.34
CA ILE A 77 3.51 -0.23 -9.78
C ILE A 77 4.01 -0.04 -11.22
N LEU A 78 3.15 0.44 -12.12
CA LEU A 78 3.57 0.71 -13.50
C LEU A 78 4.67 1.79 -13.58
N VAL A 79 4.55 2.86 -12.80
CA VAL A 79 5.57 3.92 -12.74
C VAL A 79 6.87 3.35 -12.17
N HIS A 80 6.82 2.57 -11.10
CA HIS A 80 8.01 1.93 -10.52
C HIS A 80 8.71 1.02 -11.54
N LEU A 81 7.96 0.18 -12.24
CA LEU A 81 8.52 -0.73 -13.26
C LEU A 81 9.21 0.02 -14.41
N VAL A 82 8.65 1.17 -14.82
CA VAL A 82 9.24 1.98 -15.90
C VAL A 82 10.46 2.76 -15.42
N THR A 83 10.49 3.22 -14.17
CA THR A 83 11.54 4.11 -13.66
C THR A 83 12.71 3.37 -13.04
N LYS A 84 12.48 2.30 -12.30
CA LYS A 84 13.51 1.52 -11.58
C LYS A 84 13.68 0.11 -12.15
N GLY A 85 12.65 -0.42 -12.80
CA GLY A 85 12.61 -1.82 -13.21
C GLY A 85 12.29 -2.77 -12.07
N SER A 86 12.26 -4.06 -12.36
CA SER A 86 12.03 -5.08 -11.33
C SER A 86 13.31 -5.87 -11.05
N MET A 87 13.79 -5.80 -9.81
CA MET A 87 14.94 -6.61 -9.35
C MET A 87 14.53 -8.08 -9.08
N THR A 88 13.23 -8.37 -9.02
CA THR A 88 12.67 -9.67 -8.62
C THR A 88 11.85 -10.32 -9.74
N ALA A 89 12.15 -9.98 -11.01
CA ALA A 89 11.41 -10.44 -12.19
C ALA A 89 9.88 -10.22 -12.10
N GLY A 90 9.45 -9.11 -11.46
CA GLY A 90 8.06 -8.74 -11.30
C GLY A 90 7.35 -9.36 -10.09
N VAL A 91 7.93 -10.36 -9.45
CA VAL A 91 7.29 -11.07 -8.31
C VAL A 91 7.08 -10.14 -7.12
N GLY A 92 8.09 -9.33 -6.78
CA GLY A 92 7.99 -8.33 -5.72
C GLY A 92 6.99 -7.22 -6.03
N ASP A 93 6.90 -6.80 -7.29
CA ASP A 93 5.98 -5.76 -7.74
C ASP A 93 4.51 -6.22 -7.63
N VAL A 94 4.22 -7.45 -8.04
CA VAL A 94 2.90 -8.07 -7.87
C VAL A 94 2.54 -8.20 -6.39
N ALA A 95 3.51 -8.59 -5.56
CA ALA A 95 3.30 -8.66 -4.12
C ALA A 95 3.00 -7.29 -3.50
N ASN A 96 3.76 -6.25 -3.87
CA ASN A 96 3.50 -4.88 -3.45
C ASN A 96 2.09 -4.43 -3.84
N PHE A 97 1.66 -4.72 -5.08
CA PHE A 97 0.30 -4.43 -5.52
C PHE A 97 -0.76 -5.11 -4.62
N ILE A 98 -0.59 -6.40 -4.33
CA ILE A 98 -1.52 -7.15 -3.48
C ILE A 98 -1.54 -6.57 -2.05
N PHE A 99 -0.38 -6.27 -1.48
CA PHE A 99 -0.26 -5.72 -0.12
C PHE A 99 -0.85 -4.32 -0.04
N GLY A 100 -0.56 -3.44 -1.01
CA GLY A 100 -1.14 -2.11 -1.08
C GLY A 100 -2.67 -2.15 -1.22
N CYS A 101 -3.21 -3.00 -2.09
CA CYS A 101 -4.65 -3.21 -2.20
C CYS A 101 -5.26 -3.75 -0.90
N THR A 102 -4.59 -4.72 -0.24
CA THR A 102 -5.05 -5.31 1.02
C THR A 102 -5.08 -4.28 2.15
N PHE A 103 -4.21 -3.28 2.10
CA PHE A 103 -4.20 -2.16 3.03
C PHE A 103 -5.24 -1.09 2.68
N ALA A 104 -5.22 -0.60 1.45
CA ALA A 104 -6.00 0.57 1.04
C ALA A 104 -7.49 0.30 0.87
N VAL A 105 -7.88 -0.93 0.45
CA VAL A 105 -9.30 -1.26 0.21
C VAL A 105 -10.09 -1.30 1.51
N PRO A 106 -9.73 -2.09 2.55
CA PRO A 106 -10.49 -2.10 3.80
C PRO A 106 -10.45 -0.75 4.51
N ALA A 107 -9.30 -0.03 4.46
CA ALA A 107 -9.20 1.30 5.02
C ALA A 107 -10.20 2.27 4.38
N GLY A 108 -10.29 2.27 3.04
CA GLY A 108 -11.23 3.08 2.28
C GLY A 108 -12.70 2.70 2.49
N LEU A 109 -12.99 1.40 2.55
CA LEU A 109 -14.35 0.89 2.83
C LEU A 109 -14.83 1.34 4.22
N ILE A 110 -14.04 1.13 5.26
CA ILE A 110 -14.39 1.50 6.64
C ILE A 110 -14.54 3.00 6.77
N TYR A 111 -13.65 3.78 6.16
CA TYR A 111 -13.73 5.24 6.18
C TYR A 111 -15.01 5.78 5.54
N ARG A 112 -15.48 5.12 4.47
CA ARG A 112 -16.65 5.55 3.67
C ARG A 112 -17.94 4.86 4.05
N TYR A 113 -17.91 3.89 4.96
CA TYR A 113 -19.10 3.11 5.35
C TYR A 113 -20.22 3.98 5.94
N LYS A 114 -19.88 5.06 6.66
CA LYS A 114 -20.86 6.01 7.20
C LYS A 114 -20.87 7.32 6.42
N SER A 115 -22.03 7.96 6.34
CA SER A 115 -22.21 9.26 5.68
C SER A 115 -21.34 10.36 6.31
N VAL A 116 -21.05 10.28 7.61
CA VAL A 116 -20.18 11.21 8.32
C VAL A 116 -18.76 10.66 8.33
N LYS A 117 -17.91 11.24 7.51
CA LYS A 117 -16.47 10.95 7.48
C LYS A 117 -15.84 11.44 8.78
N SER A 118 -15.27 10.55 9.57
CA SER A 118 -14.63 10.91 10.83
C SER A 118 -13.23 10.33 10.92
N ARG A 119 -12.36 11.02 11.67
CA ARG A 119 -11.00 10.57 11.99
C ARG A 119 -10.99 9.17 12.61
N LYS A 120 -11.97 8.88 13.49
CA LYS A 120 -12.08 7.55 14.12
C LYS A 120 -12.22 6.44 13.08
N HIS A 121 -13.04 6.63 12.04
CA HIS A 121 -13.19 5.63 10.98
C HIS A 121 -11.94 5.52 10.10
N ALA A 122 -11.21 6.62 9.87
CA ALA A 122 -9.93 6.56 9.18
C ALA A 122 -8.90 5.73 9.96
N VAL A 123 -8.74 6.01 11.25
CA VAL A 123 -7.79 5.29 12.13
C VAL A 123 -8.17 3.82 12.26
N ILE A 124 -9.45 3.50 12.48
CA ILE A 124 -9.92 2.12 12.55
C ILE A 124 -9.68 1.41 11.21
N GLY A 125 -9.98 2.06 10.09
CA GLY A 125 -9.77 1.51 8.76
C GLY A 125 -8.30 1.20 8.48
N MET A 126 -7.41 2.12 8.81
CA MET A 126 -5.96 1.92 8.70
C MET A 126 -5.46 0.81 9.63
N ALA A 127 -5.94 0.75 10.87
CA ALA A 127 -5.55 -0.31 11.81
C ALA A 127 -5.98 -1.70 11.30
N VAL A 128 -7.23 -1.83 10.84
CA VAL A 128 -7.73 -3.07 10.23
C VAL A 128 -6.92 -3.43 8.98
N GLY A 129 -6.67 -2.47 8.09
CA GLY A 129 -5.84 -2.66 6.91
C GLY A 129 -4.43 -3.13 7.26
N THR A 130 -3.78 -2.51 8.26
CA THR A 130 -2.45 -2.87 8.75
C THR A 130 -2.38 -4.34 9.20
N VAL A 131 -3.31 -4.74 10.08
CA VAL A 131 -3.32 -6.12 10.60
C VAL A 131 -3.62 -7.12 9.48
N LEU A 132 -4.61 -6.83 8.64
CA LEU A 132 -4.97 -7.70 7.52
C LEU A 132 -3.79 -7.88 6.56
N THR A 133 -3.11 -6.78 6.21
CA THR A 133 -1.95 -6.84 5.31
C THR A 133 -0.78 -7.60 5.94
N ALA A 134 -0.50 -7.40 7.23
CA ALA A 134 0.56 -8.14 7.91
C ALA A 134 0.30 -9.65 7.90
N VAL A 135 -0.94 -10.07 8.13
CA VAL A 135 -1.33 -11.49 8.06
C VAL A 135 -1.21 -12.03 6.62
N VAL A 136 -1.78 -11.33 5.65
CA VAL A 136 -1.71 -11.73 4.23
C VAL A 136 -0.25 -11.77 3.74
N ALA A 137 0.57 -10.79 4.16
CA ALA A 137 1.99 -10.77 3.84
C ALA A 137 2.74 -11.98 4.39
N CYS A 138 2.43 -12.45 5.60
CA CYS A 138 3.04 -13.67 6.14
C CYS A 138 2.75 -14.89 5.25
N PHE A 139 1.50 -15.08 4.86
CA PHE A 139 1.12 -16.20 4.00
C PHE A 139 1.75 -16.11 2.61
N ILE A 140 1.63 -14.94 1.95
CA ILE A 140 2.16 -14.76 0.59
C ILE A 140 3.68 -14.86 0.59
N ASN A 141 4.38 -14.28 1.57
CA ASN A 141 5.83 -14.41 1.64
C ASN A 141 6.25 -15.85 1.86
N ALA A 142 5.65 -16.55 2.83
CA ALA A 142 6.03 -17.91 3.16
C ALA A 142 5.80 -18.89 2.00
N PHE A 143 4.65 -18.83 1.36
CA PHE A 143 4.25 -19.84 0.38
C PHE A 143 4.48 -19.45 -1.08
N VAL A 144 4.64 -18.17 -1.39
CA VAL A 144 4.75 -17.68 -2.76
C VAL A 144 6.07 -16.95 -2.98
N LEU A 145 6.36 -15.88 -2.19
CA LEU A 145 7.48 -14.98 -2.51
C LEU A 145 8.83 -15.63 -2.22
N LEU A 146 9.05 -16.20 -1.05
CA LEU A 146 10.34 -16.82 -0.72
C LEU A 146 10.68 -17.99 -1.65
N PRO A 147 9.76 -18.92 -1.99
CA PRO A 147 10.01 -19.91 -3.03
C PRO A 147 10.26 -19.31 -4.42
N ALA A 148 9.54 -18.24 -4.79
CA ALA A 148 9.72 -17.58 -6.07
C ALA A 148 11.07 -16.84 -6.15
N TYR A 149 11.46 -16.15 -5.08
CA TYR A 149 12.79 -15.53 -4.97
C TYR A 149 13.91 -16.58 -5.01
N GLY A 150 13.72 -17.71 -4.33
CA GLY A 150 14.66 -18.82 -4.40
C GLY A 150 14.93 -19.27 -5.83
N LYS A 151 13.87 -19.41 -6.63
CA LYS A 151 14.00 -19.74 -8.06
C LYS A 151 14.61 -18.61 -8.89
N ALA A 152 14.19 -17.35 -8.64
CA ALA A 152 14.66 -16.20 -9.40
C ALA A 152 16.16 -15.89 -9.15
N PHE A 153 16.62 -16.07 -7.92
CA PHE A 153 18.02 -15.80 -7.52
C PHE A 153 18.90 -17.05 -7.51
N GLY A 154 18.36 -18.24 -7.80
CA GLY A 154 19.10 -19.49 -7.73
C GLY A 154 19.55 -19.85 -6.31
N MET A 155 18.84 -19.41 -5.30
CA MET A 155 19.16 -19.62 -3.88
C MET A 155 18.14 -20.57 -3.23
N PRO A 156 18.58 -21.48 -2.35
CA PRO A 156 17.66 -22.31 -1.58
C PRO A 156 16.90 -21.44 -0.55
N VAL A 157 15.70 -21.89 -0.18
CA VAL A 157 14.85 -21.17 0.81
C VAL A 157 15.55 -21.03 2.16
N GLU A 158 16.39 -22.00 2.51
CA GLU A 158 17.21 -22.02 3.71
C GLU A 158 18.14 -20.81 3.82
N ALA A 159 18.67 -20.32 2.70
CA ALA A 159 19.51 -19.12 2.69
C ALA A 159 18.76 -17.87 3.15
N PHE A 160 17.46 -17.74 2.82
CA PHE A 160 16.64 -16.64 3.33
C PHE A 160 16.35 -16.78 4.84
N ILE A 161 16.15 -18.01 5.31
CA ILE A 161 15.99 -18.28 6.75
C ILE A 161 17.27 -17.91 7.50
N GLU A 162 18.44 -18.22 6.94
CA GLU A 162 19.73 -17.87 7.50
C GLU A 162 19.94 -16.34 7.58
N MET A 163 19.55 -15.60 6.53
CA MET A 163 19.51 -14.14 6.58
C MET A 163 18.58 -13.61 7.67
N GLY A 164 17.44 -14.26 7.89
CA GLY A 164 16.51 -13.93 8.96
C GLY A 164 17.07 -14.24 10.35
N SER A 165 17.79 -15.35 10.51
CA SER A 165 18.43 -15.72 11.78
C SER A 165 19.54 -14.74 12.17
N ALA A 166 20.20 -14.11 11.22
CA ALA A 166 21.17 -13.04 11.46
C ALA A 166 20.51 -11.78 12.04
N VAL A 167 19.22 -11.53 11.75
CA VAL A 167 18.45 -10.42 12.31
C VAL A 167 17.84 -10.80 13.67
N HIS A 168 17.28 -12.03 13.75
CA HIS A 168 16.61 -12.52 14.94
C HIS A 168 16.94 -14.01 15.18
N SER A 169 17.67 -14.31 16.24
CA SER A 169 18.20 -15.65 16.55
C SER A 169 17.14 -16.76 16.71
N SER A 170 15.87 -16.41 16.95
CA SER A 170 14.76 -17.38 17.03
C SER A 170 14.24 -17.83 15.67
N VAL A 171 14.76 -17.29 14.57
CA VAL A 171 14.37 -17.68 13.21
C VAL A 171 15.14 -18.93 12.81
N ASN A 172 14.43 -20.07 12.73
CA ASN A 172 15.03 -21.37 12.40
C ASN A 172 14.24 -22.13 11.32
N ASN A 173 13.08 -21.62 10.92
CA ASN A 173 12.25 -22.17 9.85
C ASN A 173 11.39 -21.09 9.21
N LEU A 174 10.66 -21.47 8.16
CA LEU A 174 9.83 -20.55 7.39
C LEU A 174 8.70 -19.90 8.22
N LEU A 175 8.12 -20.64 9.17
CA LEU A 175 7.06 -20.15 10.05
C LEU A 175 7.59 -19.10 11.02
N THR A 176 8.72 -19.37 11.66
CA THR A 176 9.37 -18.41 12.56
C THR A 176 9.90 -17.19 11.80
N PHE A 177 10.36 -17.36 10.56
CA PHE A 177 10.71 -16.25 9.67
C PHE A 177 9.49 -15.37 9.41
N ALA A 178 8.34 -15.95 9.06
CA ALA A 178 7.11 -15.20 8.83
C ALA A 178 6.65 -14.45 10.09
N ALA A 179 6.68 -15.11 11.26
CA ALA A 179 6.19 -14.53 12.51
C ALA A 179 7.13 -13.46 13.09
N MET A 180 8.46 -13.64 12.98
CA MET A 180 9.45 -12.78 13.65
C MET A 180 10.04 -11.70 12.74
N ILE A 181 9.94 -11.85 11.43
CA ILE A 181 10.48 -10.91 10.45
C ILE A 181 9.35 -10.26 9.65
N ILE A 182 8.55 -11.08 8.92
CA ILE A 182 7.57 -10.53 7.97
C ILE A 182 6.45 -9.81 8.70
N PHE A 183 5.88 -10.42 9.74
CA PHE A 183 4.77 -9.84 10.48
C PHE A 183 5.14 -8.49 11.13
N PRO A 184 6.19 -8.40 11.98
CA PRO A 184 6.54 -7.14 12.61
C PRO A 184 7.02 -6.07 11.60
N PHE A 185 7.69 -6.46 10.52
CA PHE A 185 8.07 -5.53 9.47
C PHE A 185 6.85 -4.88 8.81
N ASN A 186 5.84 -5.67 8.44
CA ASN A 186 4.63 -5.14 7.83
C ASN A 186 3.79 -4.32 8.82
N ILE A 187 3.66 -4.76 10.07
CA ILE A 187 3.02 -3.94 11.11
C ILE A 187 3.72 -2.59 11.22
N PHE A 188 5.05 -2.56 11.28
CA PHE A 188 5.83 -1.33 11.39
C PHE A 188 5.62 -0.43 10.15
N LYS A 189 5.76 -0.98 8.93
CA LYS A 189 5.60 -0.26 7.66
C LYS A 189 4.24 0.44 7.58
N TYR A 190 3.17 -0.32 7.76
CA TYR A 190 1.81 0.21 7.61
C TYR A 190 1.34 1.05 8.80
N ALA A 191 1.81 0.76 10.01
CA ALA A 191 1.55 1.61 11.17
C ALA A 191 2.25 2.98 11.03
N LEU A 192 3.50 3.02 10.56
CA LEU A 192 4.23 4.25 10.29
C LEU A 192 3.52 5.09 9.21
N THR A 193 3.12 4.47 8.11
CA THR A 193 2.31 5.11 7.06
C THR A 193 1.01 5.69 7.63
N SER A 194 0.31 4.92 8.47
CA SER A 194 -0.94 5.34 9.13
C SER A 194 -0.73 6.51 10.07
N LEU A 195 0.37 6.51 10.81
CA LEU A 195 0.74 7.60 11.72
C LEU A 195 1.00 8.89 10.95
N ILE A 196 1.83 8.83 9.90
CA ILE A 196 2.14 9.99 9.06
C ILE A 196 0.86 10.56 8.44
N LEU A 197 0.01 9.72 7.87
CA LEU A 197 -1.25 10.18 7.29
C LEU A 197 -2.19 10.79 8.35
N SER A 198 -2.25 10.22 9.55
CA SER A 198 -3.01 10.76 10.66
C SER A 198 -2.53 12.15 11.06
N LEU A 199 -1.22 12.39 11.09
CA LEU A 199 -0.63 13.70 11.38
C LEU A 199 -0.94 14.73 10.29
N ILE A 200 -0.91 14.35 9.02
CA ILE A 200 -1.28 15.22 7.89
C ILE A 200 -2.76 15.63 8.00
N HIS A 201 -3.65 14.69 8.27
CA HIS A 201 -5.08 14.97 8.46
C HIS A 201 -5.41 15.79 9.73
N ILE A 202 -4.54 15.78 10.75
CA ILE A 202 -4.71 16.60 11.95
C ILE A 202 -4.50 18.09 11.64
N SER A 203 -3.64 18.39 10.68
CA SER A 203 -3.29 19.77 10.30
C SER A 203 -4.34 20.47 9.42
N GLU A 204 -5.31 19.73 8.84
CA GLU A 204 -6.42 20.35 8.13
C GLU A 204 -7.52 20.75 9.14
N PRO A 205 -7.73 22.08 9.39
CA PRO A 205 -8.89 22.52 10.14
C PRO A 205 -10.14 22.09 9.37
N THR A 206 -11.04 21.36 10.06
CA THR A 206 -12.40 21.12 9.58
C THR A 206 -13.07 22.47 9.33
N ARG A 207 -12.94 23.00 8.12
CA ARG A 207 -13.80 24.10 7.68
C ARG A 207 -15.22 23.53 7.61
N PRO A 208 -16.17 24.04 8.41
CA PRO A 208 -17.56 23.78 8.14
C PRO A 208 -17.82 24.30 6.74
N ILE A 209 -18.32 23.44 5.85
CA ILE A 209 -18.87 23.89 4.57
C ILE A 209 -20.10 24.71 4.96
N SER A 210 -19.91 26.02 5.07
CA SER A 210 -21.05 26.95 5.09
C SER A 210 -21.69 26.84 3.72
N ILE A 211 -22.91 26.40 3.73
CA ILE A 211 -23.87 26.36 2.64
C ILE A 211 -24.06 27.75 2.06
#